data_33cfd8031d005377c171a6c0552d3822
#
_entry.id   33cfd8031d005377c171a6c0552d3822
#
_cell.length_a   1.000
_cell.length_b   1.000
_cell.length_c   1.000
_cell.angle_alpha   90.00
_cell.angle_beta   90.00
_cell.angle_gamma   90.00
#
_symmetry.space_group_name_H-M   'P 1'
#
loop_
_entity.id
_entity.type
_entity.pdbx_description
1 polymer ?
#
loop_
_entity_poly.entity_id
_entity_poly.type
_entity_poly.pdbx_seq_one_letter_code
_entity_poly.pdbx_strand_id
1 'polypeptide(L)'
;MAFKLGSERRELKGPENTSVYRKNLEGGVKAEANMDGSIHVSSNIPVDSEEFTRAIKHEMKHKEDIETGKAAYGDEWVMWKNDVFFRKEINGEKVIDGPNGRWPEGHPNHPWEQEAIQAENE
;
A
#
# COMPACT_ATOMS: atom_id res chain seq x y z
N MET A 1 -22.66 21.52 11.02
CA MET A 1 -22.26 20.51 11.96
C MET A 1 -20.78 20.28 11.86
N ALA A 2 -20.08 20.63 12.90
CA ALA A 2 -18.62 20.58 12.88
C ALA A 2 -18.04 19.18 12.86
N PHE A 3 -18.74 18.20 13.34
CA PHE A 3 -18.23 16.84 13.40
C PHE A 3 -17.90 16.24 12.04
N LYS A 4 -18.40 16.82 10.96
CA LYS A 4 -18.06 16.37 9.61
C LYS A 4 -16.59 16.55 9.29
N LEU A 5 -15.93 17.48 9.95
CA LEU A 5 -14.52 17.77 9.70
C LEU A 5 -13.61 16.60 10.02
N GLY A 6 -14.01 15.72 10.92
CA GLY A 6 -13.23 14.56 11.26
C GLY A 6 -13.46 13.35 10.39
N SER A 7 -14.50 13.36 9.52
CA SER A 7 -14.90 12.14 8.82
C SER A 7 -13.84 11.61 7.87
N GLU A 8 -13.08 12.48 7.22
CA GLU A 8 -12.04 12.05 6.28
C GLU A 8 -10.79 11.52 6.97
N ARG A 9 -10.61 11.89 8.25
CA ARG A 9 -9.46 11.47 9.03
C ARG A 9 -9.84 10.44 10.08
N ARG A 10 -11.07 10.00 10.04
CA ARG A 10 -11.56 9.05 11.02
C ARG A 10 -10.82 7.73 10.89
N GLU A 11 -10.28 7.27 12.00
CA GLU A 11 -9.64 5.96 12.06
C GLU A 11 -10.70 4.87 12.01
N LEU A 12 -10.48 3.89 11.15
CA LEU A 12 -11.24 2.67 11.10
C LEU A 12 -10.36 1.55 11.63
N LYS A 13 -10.95 0.52 12.19
CA LYS A 13 -10.19 -0.64 12.64
C LYS A 13 -10.28 -1.73 11.59
N GLY A 14 -9.13 -2.11 11.06
CA GLY A 14 -8.99 -3.23 10.13
C GLY A 14 -8.66 -4.52 10.86
N PRO A 15 -8.29 -5.55 10.10
CA PRO A 15 -7.88 -6.84 10.67
C PRO A 15 -6.72 -6.66 11.65
N GLU A 16 -6.69 -7.50 12.68
CA GLU A 16 -5.63 -7.49 13.70
C GLU A 16 -5.46 -6.11 14.36
N ASN A 17 -6.57 -5.37 14.49
CA ASN A 17 -6.59 -4.05 15.11
C ASN A 17 -5.73 -3.02 14.36
N THR A 18 -5.53 -3.22 13.06
CA THR A 18 -4.78 -2.29 12.22
C THR A 18 -5.53 -0.97 12.05
N SER A 19 -4.83 0.14 12.23
CA SER A 19 -5.41 1.46 11.99
C SER A 19 -5.52 1.71 10.49
N VAL A 20 -6.73 2.01 10.04
CA VAL A 20 -7.02 2.29 8.64
C VAL A 20 -7.57 3.70 8.53
N TYR A 21 -6.96 4.52 7.69
CA TYR A 21 -7.39 5.89 7.46
C TYR A 21 -7.83 6.07 6.02
N ARG A 22 -8.93 6.77 5.81
CA ARG A 22 -9.35 7.14 4.47
C ARG A 22 -8.74 8.49 4.13
N LYS A 23 -8.09 8.57 2.97
CA LYS A 23 -7.39 9.78 2.53
C LYS A 23 -7.57 9.98 1.03
N ASN A 24 -7.41 11.21 0.61
CA ASN A 24 -7.34 11.52 -0.81
C ASN A 24 -5.91 11.20 -1.28
N LEU A 25 -5.75 10.08 -1.96
CA LEU A 25 -4.45 9.64 -2.45
C LEU A 25 -4.25 10.10 -3.90
N GLU A 26 -3.04 10.55 -4.20
CA GLU A 26 -2.71 11.10 -5.52
C GLU A 26 -2.39 10.00 -6.53
N GLY A 27 -2.48 10.37 -7.82
CA GLY A 27 -1.98 9.52 -8.91
C GLY A 27 -2.74 8.23 -9.12
N GLY A 28 -4.01 8.16 -8.73
CA GLY A 28 -4.79 6.95 -8.91
C GLY A 28 -4.46 5.84 -7.92
N VAL A 29 -3.67 6.13 -6.90
CA VAL A 29 -3.34 5.15 -5.86
C VAL A 29 -4.60 4.79 -5.09
N LYS A 30 -4.89 3.51 -4.95
CA LYS A 30 -6.08 3.02 -4.24
C LYS A 30 -5.85 2.87 -2.75
N ALA A 31 -4.68 2.41 -2.36
CA ALA A 31 -4.33 2.20 -0.96
C ALA A 31 -2.82 2.11 -0.81
N GLU A 32 -2.34 2.24 0.43
CA GLU A 32 -0.92 2.09 0.73
C GLU A 32 -0.74 1.57 2.15
N ALA A 33 0.28 0.74 2.36
CA ALA A 33 0.70 0.29 3.68
C ALA A 33 1.88 1.16 4.11
N ASN A 34 1.83 1.64 5.35
CA ASN A 34 2.85 2.54 5.89
C ASN A 34 3.80 1.83 6.82
N MET A 35 5.01 2.36 6.94
CA MET A 35 6.04 1.76 7.79
C MET A 35 5.65 1.76 9.27
N ASP A 36 4.73 2.61 9.69
CA ASP A 36 4.21 2.62 11.06
C ASP A 36 3.13 1.57 11.33
N GLY A 37 2.80 0.76 10.34
CA GLY A 37 1.79 -0.29 10.46
C GLY A 37 0.37 0.14 10.13
N SER A 38 0.15 1.40 9.76
CA SER A 38 -1.17 1.87 9.35
C SER A 38 -1.39 1.64 7.86
N ILE A 39 -2.66 1.66 7.46
CA ILE A 39 -3.06 1.55 6.06
C ILE A 39 -3.86 2.79 5.69
N HIS A 40 -3.54 3.39 4.55
CA HIS A 40 -4.34 4.46 3.98
C HIS A 40 -5.11 3.91 2.78
N VAL A 41 -6.39 4.20 2.71
CA VAL A 41 -7.24 3.80 1.58
C VAL A 41 -7.85 5.05 0.96
N SER A 42 -7.88 5.10 -0.37
CA SER A 42 -8.46 6.24 -1.08
C SER A 42 -9.90 6.49 -0.63
N SER A 43 -10.20 7.75 -0.35
CA SER A 43 -11.56 8.16 0.03
C SER A 43 -12.56 7.98 -1.12
N ASN A 44 -12.09 7.72 -2.34
CA ASN A 44 -12.94 7.41 -3.47
C ASN A 44 -13.49 5.99 -3.45
N ILE A 45 -12.96 5.12 -2.59
CA ILE A 45 -13.41 3.73 -2.49
C ILE A 45 -14.40 3.61 -1.32
N PRO A 46 -15.65 3.22 -1.59
CA PRO A 46 -16.64 3.06 -0.52
C PRO A 46 -16.25 1.99 0.49
N VAL A 47 -16.45 2.26 1.77
CA VAL A 47 -16.04 1.37 2.87
C VAL A 47 -16.70 -0.01 2.77
N ASP A 48 -17.94 -0.06 2.29
CA ASP A 48 -18.72 -1.31 2.23
C ASP A 48 -18.60 -2.03 0.89
N SER A 49 -17.66 -1.63 0.04
CA SER A 49 -17.48 -2.24 -1.28
C SER A 49 -16.51 -3.42 -1.24
N GLU A 50 -16.64 -4.31 -2.24
CA GLU A 50 -15.66 -5.39 -2.42
C GLU A 50 -14.27 -4.84 -2.73
N GLU A 51 -14.22 -3.72 -3.44
CA GLU A 51 -12.94 -3.08 -3.76
C GLU A 51 -12.21 -2.67 -2.49
N PHE A 52 -12.95 -2.12 -1.52
CA PHE A 52 -12.36 -1.76 -0.22
C PHE A 52 -11.80 -2.99 0.49
N THR A 53 -12.57 -4.07 0.52
CA THR A 53 -12.13 -5.32 1.16
C THR A 53 -10.86 -5.88 0.51
N ARG A 54 -10.83 -5.90 -0.83
CA ARG A 54 -9.64 -6.37 -1.54
C ARG A 54 -8.44 -5.46 -1.30
N ALA A 55 -8.65 -4.14 -1.27
CA ALA A 55 -7.58 -3.20 -0.98
C ALA A 55 -6.98 -3.45 0.41
N ILE A 56 -7.84 -3.67 1.41
CA ILE A 56 -7.37 -3.97 2.76
C ILE A 56 -6.54 -5.27 2.77
N LYS A 57 -7.01 -6.33 2.13
CA LYS A 57 -6.26 -7.59 2.07
C LYS A 57 -4.89 -7.42 1.40
N HIS A 58 -4.85 -6.64 0.33
CA HIS A 58 -3.61 -6.33 -0.38
C HIS A 58 -2.62 -5.63 0.54
N GLU A 59 -3.07 -4.57 1.22
CA GLU A 59 -2.20 -3.79 2.09
C GLU A 59 -1.83 -4.55 3.37
N MET A 60 -2.69 -5.42 3.87
CA MET A 60 -2.36 -6.27 5.01
C MET A 60 -1.20 -7.21 4.70
N LYS A 61 -1.09 -7.69 3.46
CA LYS A 61 0.06 -8.50 3.05
C LYS A 61 1.34 -7.68 3.08
N HIS A 62 1.31 -6.45 2.57
CA HIS A 62 2.47 -5.55 2.65
C HIS A 62 2.83 -5.27 4.12
N LYS A 63 1.83 -5.01 4.96
CA LYS A 63 2.04 -4.77 6.38
C LYS A 63 2.72 -5.95 7.05
N GLU A 64 2.26 -7.18 6.77
CA GLU A 64 2.87 -8.39 7.29
C GLU A 64 4.34 -8.50 6.87
N ASP A 65 4.63 -8.23 5.59
CA ASP A 65 6.00 -8.31 5.09
C ASP A 65 6.91 -7.26 5.75
N ILE A 66 6.38 -6.09 6.05
CA ILE A 66 7.12 -5.05 6.77
C ILE A 66 7.37 -5.47 8.21
N GLU A 67 6.36 -5.98 8.90
CA GLU A 67 6.47 -6.37 10.31
C GLU A 67 7.42 -7.55 10.51
N THR A 68 7.47 -8.46 9.56
CA THR A 68 8.36 -9.62 9.64
C THR A 68 9.76 -9.34 9.13
N GLY A 69 10.01 -8.13 8.62
CA GLY A 69 11.32 -7.75 8.10
C GLY A 69 11.59 -8.26 6.68
N LYS A 70 10.59 -8.85 6.02
CA LYS A 70 10.73 -9.33 4.65
C LYS A 70 10.80 -8.17 3.65
N ALA A 71 10.13 -7.07 3.96
CA ALA A 71 10.11 -5.86 3.14
C ALA A 71 10.28 -4.63 4.00
N ALA A 72 10.80 -3.56 3.39
CA ALA A 72 10.85 -2.22 3.99
C ALA A 72 10.97 -1.21 2.85
N TYR A 73 10.70 0.05 3.13
CA TYR A 73 10.93 1.06 2.12
C TYR A 73 11.25 2.43 2.74
N GLY A 74 11.96 3.23 1.98
CA GLY A 74 12.19 4.65 2.26
C GLY A 74 11.87 5.46 1.02
N ASP A 75 12.25 6.73 1.01
CA ASP A 75 11.91 7.62 -0.11
C ASP A 75 12.57 7.22 -1.42
N GLU A 76 13.76 6.66 -1.36
CA GLU A 76 14.54 6.36 -2.56
C GLU A 76 14.84 4.88 -2.76
N TRP A 77 14.30 4.01 -1.91
CA TRP A 77 14.65 2.59 -1.96
C TRP A 77 13.50 1.71 -1.48
N VAL A 78 13.55 0.46 -1.94
CA VAL A 78 12.68 -0.63 -1.45
C VAL A 78 13.58 -1.80 -1.12
N MET A 79 13.36 -2.45 0.02
CA MET A 79 14.07 -3.67 0.39
C MET A 79 13.10 -4.84 0.29
N TRP A 80 13.57 -5.92 -0.30
CA TRP A 80 12.81 -7.15 -0.43
C TRP A 80 13.75 -8.35 -0.23
N LYS A 81 13.47 -9.16 0.77
CA LYS A 81 14.25 -10.37 1.09
C LYS A 81 15.74 -10.06 1.20
N ASN A 82 16.07 -9.00 1.93
CA ASN A 82 17.44 -8.54 2.20
C ASN A 82 18.17 -7.87 1.03
N ASP A 83 17.52 -7.71 -0.10
CA ASP A 83 18.10 -6.97 -1.23
C ASP A 83 17.47 -5.58 -1.32
N VAL A 84 18.29 -4.59 -1.66
CA VAL A 84 17.84 -3.20 -1.79
C VAL A 84 17.75 -2.83 -3.26
N PHE A 85 16.60 -2.23 -3.62
CA PHE A 85 16.33 -1.78 -4.97
C PHE A 85 15.99 -0.30 -4.94
N PHE A 86 16.45 0.45 -5.93
CA PHE A 86 16.29 1.90 -5.90
C PHE A 86 15.10 2.35 -6.73
N ARG A 87 14.42 3.37 -6.21
CA ARG A 87 13.39 4.09 -6.94
C ARG A 87 14.05 5.09 -7.85
N LYS A 88 13.50 5.26 -9.03
CA LYS A 88 13.95 6.24 -10.01
C LYS A 88 12.76 6.96 -10.59
N GLU A 89 12.99 8.17 -11.08
CA GLU A 89 11.99 8.90 -11.81
C GLU A 89 12.46 9.05 -13.26
N ILE A 90 11.69 8.53 -14.19
CA ILE A 90 12.02 8.53 -15.62
C ILE A 90 10.84 9.15 -16.35
N ASN A 91 11.06 10.28 -17.02
CA ASN A 91 10.01 11.00 -17.73
C ASN A 91 8.80 11.32 -16.84
N GLY A 92 9.05 11.65 -15.57
CA GLY A 92 7.99 11.96 -14.62
C GLY A 92 7.30 10.76 -14.00
N GLU A 93 7.69 9.56 -14.37
CA GLU A 93 7.11 8.33 -13.80
C GLU A 93 8.05 7.70 -12.79
N LYS A 94 7.50 7.34 -11.64
CA LYS A 94 8.26 6.65 -10.59
C LYS A 94 8.31 5.17 -10.92
N VAL A 95 9.54 4.64 -11.02
CA VAL A 95 9.79 3.22 -11.30
C VAL A 95 10.73 2.64 -10.26
N ILE A 96 10.75 1.33 -10.16
CA ILE A 96 11.66 0.60 -9.27
C ILE A 96 12.41 -0.42 -10.12
N ASP A 97 13.75 -0.41 -10.00
CA ASP A 97 14.59 -1.45 -10.58
C ASP A 97 14.61 -2.63 -9.62
N GLY A 98 13.64 -3.52 -9.77
CA GLY A 98 13.43 -4.63 -8.85
C GLY A 98 13.98 -5.96 -9.35
N PRO A 99 13.71 -7.05 -8.61
CA PRO A 99 14.23 -8.38 -8.98
C PRO A 99 13.74 -8.87 -10.32
N ASN A 100 12.55 -8.48 -10.73
CA ASN A 100 11.93 -8.90 -11.98
C ASN A 100 12.03 -7.83 -13.08
N GLY A 101 12.92 -6.85 -12.90
CA GLY A 101 13.13 -5.79 -13.88
C GLY A 101 12.62 -4.44 -13.42
N ARG A 102 12.64 -3.48 -14.34
CA ARG A 102 12.20 -2.11 -14.06
C ARG A 102 10.73 -1.97 -14.39
N TRP A 103 9.94 -1.63 -13.36
CA TRP A 103 8.49 -1.48 -13.50
C TRP A 103 8.02 -0.29 -12.65
N PRO A 104 6.91 0.34 -13.01
CA PRO A 104 6.33 1.39 -12.18
C PRO A 104 6.05 0.90 -10.76
N GLU A 105 6.01 1.82 -9.79
CA GLU A 105 5.59 1.48 -8.43
C GLU A 105 4.18 0.89 -8.45
N GLY A 106 3.95 -0.13 -7.66
CA GLY A 106 2.66 -0.82 -7.60
C GLY A 106 2.40 -1.79 -8.74
N HIS A 107 3.32 -1.90 -9.69
CA HIS A 107 3.12 -2.79 -10.84
C HIS A 107 3.12 -4.27 -10.43
N PRO A 108 2.21 -5.08 -10.99
CA PRO A 108 2.08 -6.50 -10.61
C PRO A 108 3.32 -7.35 -10.86
N ASN A 109 4.26 -6.90 -11.70
CA ASN A 109 5.47 -7.67 -11.95
C ASN A 109 6.49 -7.60 -10.81
N HIS A 110 6.33 -6.67 -9.87
CA HIS A 110 7.15 -6.70 -8.67
C HIS A 110 6.71 -7.87 -7.77
N PRO A 111 7.67 -8.64 -7.21
CA PRO A 111 7.30 -9.83 -6.43
C PRO A 111 6.45 -9.52 -5.20
N TRP A 112 6.69 -8.38 -4.55
CA TRP A 112 5.87 -7.97 -3.40
C TRP A 112 4.43 -7.64 -3.80
N GLU A 113 4.22 -7.14 -5.03
CA GLU A 113 2.87 -6.90 -5.53
C GLU A 113 2.19 -8.19 -5.97
N GLN A 114 2.93 -9.13 -6.54
CA GLN A 114 2.39 -10.44 -6.90
C GLN A 114 1.84 -11.17 -5.69
N GLU A 115 2.57 -11.15 -4.57
CA GLU A 115 2.12 -11.80 -3.34
C GLU A 115 0.91 -11.08 -2.74
N ALA A 116 0.88 -9.75 -2.82
CA ALA A 116 -0.24 -8.97 -2.32
C ALA A 116 -1.51 -9.19 -3.15
N ILE A 117 -1.37 -9.28 -4.47
CA ILE A 117 -2.50 -9.59 -5.35
C ILE A 117 -3.05 -10.98 -5.06
N GLN A 118 -2.18 -11.94 -4.81
CA GLN A 118 -2.62 -13.29 -4.42
C GLN A 118 -3.41 -13.24 -3.12
N ALA A 119 -2.97 -12.43 -2.16
CA ALA A 119 -3.66 -12.28 -0.88
C ALA A 119 -5.07 -11.68 -1.03
N GLU A 120 -5.31 -10.85 -2.05
CA GLU A 120 -6.64 -10.30 -2.32
C GLU A 120 -7.68 -11.38 -2.59
N ASN A 121 -7.25 -12.52 -3.09
CA ASN A 121 -8.12 -13.61 -3.51
C ASN A 121 -8.29 -14.70 -2.45
N GLU A 122 -7.75 -14.49 -1.28
CA GLU A 122 -7.84 -15.46 -0.17
C GLU A 122 -9.03 -15.23 0.78
#